data_10a321bfaea750417161187505001256
#
_entry.id   10a321bfaea750417161187505001256
#
_cell.length_a   1.000
_cell.length_b   1.000
_cell.length_c   1.000
_cell.angle_alpha   90.00
_cell.angle_beta   90.00
_cell.angle_gamma   90.00
#
_symmetry.space_group_name_H-M   'P 1'
#
loop_
_entity.id
_entity.type
_entity.pdbx_description
1 polymer ?
#
loop_
_entity_poly.entity_id
_entity_poly.type
_entity_poly.pdbx_seq_one_letter_code
_entity_poly.pdbx_strand_id
1 'polypeptide(L)'
;MNHRKNIMKHLFFILLSLIILGNIFTSCSCDEINSPVLTENEYPRIFGQWPEKKADGSLGEFSTPLDKPLVIKVQYTPSQYCEGIWYIDGVEVHRGIGYTYVPTTEGKFQVKLVVKTPKYETSREAVIHVVEPTS
;
A
#
# COMPACT_ATOMS: atom_id res chain seq x y z
N MET A 1 -28.24 -22.56 60.31
CA MET A 1 -27.09 -21.79 59.82
C MET A 1 -26.49 -22.30 58.53
N ASN A 2 -26.62 -23.56 58.19
CA ASN A 2 -26.02 -24.10 56.95
C ASN A 2 -26.73 -23.68 55.65
N HIS A 3 -28.00 -23.27 55.71
CA HIS A 3 -28.75 -22.85 54.53
C HIS A 3 -28.31 -21.52 53.93
N ARG A 4 -27.86 -20.60 54.73
CA ARG A 4 -27.41 -19.29 54.24
C ARG A 4 -26.08 -19.38 53.49
N LYS A 5 -25.19 -20.27 53.88
CA LYS A 5 -23.92 -20.46 53.20
C LYS A 5 -24.08 -21.11 51.82
N ASN A 6 -25.03 -22.00 51.68
CA ASN A 6 -25.30 -22.69 50.41
C ASN A 6 -25.97 -21.75 49.38
N ILE A 7 -26.86 -20.90 49.83
CA ILE A 7 -27.53 -19.91 48.97
C ILE A 7 -26.53 -18.89 48.41
N MET A 8 -25.58 -18.44 49.21
CA MET A 8 -24.54 -17.53 48.74
C MET A 8 -23.61 -18.16 47.72
N LYS A 9 -23.29 -19.43 47.86
CA LYS A 9 -22.47 -20.13 46.85
C LYS A 9 -23.18 -20.26 45.52
N HIS A 10 -24.46 -20.56 45.51
CA HIS A 10 -25.23 -20.65 44.29
C HIS A 10 -25.42 -19.29 43.59
N LEU A 11 -25.63 -18.24 44.32
CA LEU A 11 -25.69 -16.89 43.82
C LEU A 11 -24.37 -16.47 43.18
N PHE A 12 -23.25 -16.81 43.75
CA PHE A 12 -21.94 -16.51 43.26
C PHE A 12 -21.65 -17.25 41.95
N PHE A 13 -22.03 -18.49 41.81
CA PHE A 13 -21.89 -19.26 40.59
C PHE A 13 -22.76 -18.73 39.45
N ILE A 14 -23.97 -18.29 39.73
CA ILE A 14 -24.88 -17.72 38.75
C ILE A 14 -24.34 -16.39 38.24
N LEU A 15 -23.79 -15.54 39.09
CA LEU A 15 -23.18 -14.28 38.72
C LEU A 15 -21.92 -14.49 37.84
N LEU A 16 -21.09 -15.45 38.18
CA LEU A 16 -19.89 -15.80 37.42
C LEU A 16 -20.26 -16.31 36.02
N SER A 17 -21.29 -17.10 35.91
CA SER A 17 -21.81 -17.65 34.67
C SER A 17 -22.33 -16.55 33.73
N LEU A 18 -22.99 -15.55 34.24
CA LEU A 18 -23.49 -14.41 33.50
C LEU A 18 -22.35 -13.53 32.97
N ILE A 19 -21.29 -13.36 33.71
CA ILE A 19 -20.14 -12.57 33.28
C ILE A 19 -19.39 -13.26 32.13
N ILE A 20 -19.27 -14.57 32.18
CA ILE A 20 -18.61 -15.34 31.12
C ILE A 20 -19.42 -15.29 29.81
N LEU A 21 -20.74 -15.39 29.91
CA LEU A 21 -21.63 -15.28 28.74
C LEU A 21 -21.62 -13.87 28.13
N GLY A 22 -21.51 -12.83 28.93
CA GLY A 22 -21.39 -11.47 28.43
C GLY A 22 -20.11 -11.20 27.64
N ASN A 23 -19.03 -11.80 28.04
CA ASN A 23 -17.74 -11.64 27.34
C ASN A 23 -17.68 -12.36 25.98
N ILE A 24 -18.40 -13.44 25.83
CA ILE A 24 -18.46 -14.19 24.56
C ILE A 24 -19.23 -13.40 23.50
N PHE A 25 -20.28 -12.67 23.89
CA PHE A 25 -21.05 -11.87 22.94
C PHE A 25 -20.34 -10.62 22.45
N THR A 26 -19.43 -10.05 23.24
CA THR A 26 -18.71 -8.84 22.86
C THR A 26 -17.53 -9.11 21.92
N SER A 27 -17.02 -10.32 21.85
CA SER A 27 -15.87 -10.62 20.98
C SER A 27 -16.24 -11.05 19.56
N CYS A 28 -17.50 -11.37 19.30
CA CYS A 28 -17.92 -11.91 17.99
C CYS A 28 -18.57 -10.92 17.05
N SER A 29 -18.89 -9.71 17.48
CA SER A 29 -19.86 -8.91 16.72
C SER A 29 -19.32 -7.67 16.04
N CYS A 30 -18.06 -7.30 16.21
CA CYS A 30 -17.69 -5.94 15.82
C CYS A 30 -16.72 -5.81 14.66
N ASP A 31 -15.95 -6.83 14.31
CA ASP A 31 -14.81 -6.60 13.43
C ASP A 31 -14.94 -7.15 12.03
N GLU A 32 -15.89 -8.06 11.77
CA GLU A 32 -15.96 -8.73 10.48
C GLU A 32 -16.98 -8.15 9.50
N ILE A 33 -17.93 -7.36 9.97
CA ILE A 33 -19.10 -6.99 9.14
C ILE A 33 -18.99 -5.59 8.54
N ASN A 34 -18.19 -4.68 9.13
CA ASN A 34 -18.23 -3.26 8.79
C ASN A 34 -16.97 -2.66 8.17
N SER A 35 -15.89 -3.40 8.05
CA SER A 35 -14.67 -2.91 7.38
C SER A 35 -14.45 -3.67 6.10
N PRO A 36 -14.41 -3.00 4.93
CA PRO A 36 -13.95 -3.66 3.72
C PRO A 36 -12.49 -4.06 3.92
N VAL A 37 -12.25 -5.34 4.13
CA VAL A 37 -10.90 -5.88 4.24
C VAL A 37 -10.35 -5.97 2.83
N LEU A 38 -9.39 -5.09 2.52
CA LEU A 38 -8.60 -5.21 1.31
C LEU A 38 -7.80 -6.50 1.41
N THR A 39 -8.02 -7.42 0.49
CA THR A 39 -7.38 -8.71 0.49
C THR A 39 -6.23 -8.75 -0.50
N GLU A 40 -5.35 -9.73 -0.37
CA GLU A 40 -4.31 -10.01 -1.36
C GLU A 40 -4.87 -10.34 -2.75
N ASN A 41 -6.18 -10.57 -2.86
CA ASN A 41 -6.87 -10.84 -4.10
C ASN A 41 -7.26 -9.58 -4.88
N GLU A 42 -7.07 -8.41 -4.29
CA GLU A 42 -7.35 -7.16 -4.98
C GLU A 42 -6.29 -6.87 -6.04
N TYR A 43 -6.74 -6.39 -7.19
CA TYR A 43 -5.84 -5.98 -8.25
C TYR A 43 -5.08 -4.72 -7.84
N PRO A 44 -3.76 -4.65 -8.03
CA PRO A 44 -3.01 -3.47 -7.61
C PRO A 44 -3.34 -2.26 -8.49
N ARG A 45 -3.41 -1.10 -7.87
CA ARG A 45 -3.64 0.18 -8.55
C ARG A 45 -2.56 1.17 -8.15
N ILE A 46 -2.12 1.96 -9.11
CA ILE A 46 -1.11 2.99 -8.92
C ILE A 46 -1.79 4.35 -9.01
N PHE A 47 -1.57 5.19 -8.00
CA PHE A 47 -2.08 6.57 -7.96
C PHE A 47 -0.91 7.52 -7.80
N GLY A 48 -1.06 8.72 -8.31
CA GLY A 48 -0.07 9.76 -8.15
C GLY A 48 0.25 10.47 -9.46
N GLN A 49 1.30 11.27 -9.42
CA GLN A 49 1.75 12.02 -10.59
C GLN A 49 2.51 11.11 -11.55
N TRP A 50 1.94 10.89 -12.69
CA TRP A 50 2.55 10.12 -13.76
C TRP A 50 2.23 10.78 -15.10
N PRO A 51 3.20 10.97 -15.99
CA PRO A 51 2.93 11.62 -17.28
C PRO A 51 2.04 10.73 -18.15
N GLU A 52 1.07 11.34 -18.78
CA GLU A 52 0.19 10.65 -19.70
C GLU A 52 0.92 10.32 -21.01
N LYS A 53 0.45 9.25 -21.66
CA LYS A 53 0.95 8.92 -22.99
C LYS A 53 0.65 10.07 -23.97
N LYS A 54 1.57 10.29 -24.88
CA LYS A 54 1.41 11.29 -25.93
C LYS A 54 0.33 10.88 -26.93
N ALA A 55 -0.13 11.83 -27.72
CA ALA A 55 -1.19 11.60 -28.71
C ALA A 55 -0.82 10.52 -29.75
N ASP A 56 0.46 10.34 -30.01
CA ASP A 56 0.98 9.31 -30.94
C ASP A 56 1.12 7.92 -30.29
N GLY A 57 0.74 7.77 -29.03
CA GLY A 57 0.86 6.52 -28.28
C GLY A 57 2.20 6.30 -27.60
N SER A 58 3.17 7.19 -27.77
CA SER A 58 4.46 7.08 -27.10
C SER A 58 4.35 7.39 -25.59
N LEU A 59 5.34 6.93 -24.82
CA LEU A 59 5.35 7.12 -23.38
C LEU A 59 5.41 8.60 -23.01
N GLY A 60 4.74 8.96 -21.92
CA GLY A 60 4.86 10.28 -21.33
C GLY A 60 6.25 10.53 -20.77
N GLU A 61 6.61 11.78 -20.58
CA GLU A 61 7.94 12.16 -20.12
C GLU A 61 7.90 12.94 -18.81
N PHE A 62 8.80 12.56 -17.88
CA PHE A 62 9.25 13.43 -16.82
C PHE A 62 10.43 14.24 -17.33
N SER A 63 10.53 15.49 -16.94
CA SER A 63 11.64 16.34 -17.30
C SER A 63 12.32 16.87 -16.05
N THR A 64 13.65 16.78 -15.99
CA THR A 64 14.42 17.28 -14.86
C THR A 64 15.77 17.81 -15.35
N PRO A 65 16.26 18.95 -14.78
CA PRO A 65 17.61 19.40 -15.05
C PRO A 65 18.66 18.47 -14.46
N LEU A 66 19.84 18.43 -15.06
CA LEU A 66 20.95 17.59 -14.61
C LEU A 66 21.36 17.84 -13.17
N ASP A 67 21.21 19.06 -12.67
CA ASP A 67 21.61 19.46 -11.33
C ASP A 67 20.53 19.25 -10.24
N LYS A 68 19.37 18.70 -10.61
CA LYS A 68 18.27 18.51 -9.66
C LYS A 68 17.76 17.08 -9.67
N PRO A 69 17.52 16.49 -8.49
CA PRO A 69 16.88 15.19 -8.41
C PRO A 69 15.41 15.28 -8.82
N LEU A 70 14.93 14.21 -9.45
CA LEU A 70 13.51 14.05 -9.79
C LEU A 70 12.85 13.18 -8.76
N VAL A 71 11.90 13.73 -8.01
CA VAL A 71 11.13 12.99 -7.01
C VAL A 71 9.82 12.52 -7.64
N ILE A 72 9.64 11.21 -7.73
CA ILE A 72 8.42 10.60 -8.26
C ILE A 72 7.59 10.09 -7.10
N LYS A 73 6.43 10.70 -6.89
CA LYS A 73 5.52 10.36 -5.78
C LYS A 73 4.34 9.58 -6.33
N VAL A 74 4.20 8.36 -5.87
CA VAL A 74 3.07 7.49 -6.20
C VAL A 74 2.61 6.76 -4.95
N GLN A 75 1.38 6.25 -5.00
CA GLN A 75 0.80 5.42 -3.96
C GLN A 75 0.19 4.18 -4.60
N TYR A 76 0.11 3.11 -3.83
CA TYR A 76 -0.44 1.84 -4.28
C TYR A 76 -1.60 1.42 -3.39
N THR A 77 -2.57 0.74 -3.98
CA THR A 77 -3.65 0.09 -3.24
C THR A 77 -3.80 -1.36 -3.72
N PRO A 78 -4.06 -2.32 -2.84
CA PRO A 78 -4.06 -2.23 -1.37
C PRO A 78 -2.64 -2.09 -0.81
N SER A 79 -2.40 -1.05 -0.03
CA SER A 79 -1.06 -0.64 0.39
C SER A 79 -0.30 -1.72 1.18
N GLN A 80 -1.01 -2.47 2.01
CA GLN A 80 -0.39 -3.52 2.83
C GLN A 80 0.03 -4.76 2.05
N TYR A 81 -0.44 -4.94 0.82
CA TYR A 81 -0.12 -6.11 -0.01
C TYR A 81 0.68 -5.76 -1.26
N CYS A 82 0.89 -4.49 -1.54
CA CYS A 82 1.61 -4.04 -2.70
C CYS A 82 3.11 -3.90 -2.44
N GLU A 83 3.90 -4.37 -3.41
CA GLU A 83 5.33 -4.12 -3.47
C GLU A 83 5.63 -3.40 -4.78
N GLY A 84 6.26 -2.23 -4.69
CA GLY A 84 6.68 -1.45 -5.85
C GLY A 84 8.16 -1.69 -6.16
N ILE A 85 8.47 -1.98 -7.42
CA ILE A 85 9.83 -2.21 -7.90
C ILE A 85 10.10 -1.25 -9.05
N TRP A 86 11.17 -0.48 -8.92
CA TRP A 86 11.54 0.55 -9.88
C TRP A 86 12.71 0.10 -10.72
N TYR A 87 12.60 0.31 -12.03
CA TYR A 87 13.64 -0.04 -13.01
C TYR A 87 14.00 1.19 -13.82
N ILE A 88 15.30 1.36 -14.08
CA ILE A 88 15.80 2.34 -15.03
C ILE A 88 16.53 1.58 -16.14
N ASP A 89 16.08 1.76 -17.38
CA ASP A 89 16.61 1.04 -18.55
C ASP A 89 16.70 -0.47 -18.35
N GLY A 90 15.68 -1.03 -17.67
CA GLY A 90 15.59 -2.45 -17.38
C GLY A 90 16.36 -2.94 -16.16
N VAL A 91 17.06 -2.08 -15.44
CA VAL A 91 17.83 -2.43 -14.24
C VAL A 91 17.08 -2.00 -12.99
N GLU A 92 16.87 -2.92 -12.05
CA GLU A 92 16.24 -2.61 -10.77
C GLU A 92 17.10 -1.63 -9.97
N VAL A 93 16.48 -0.52 -9.53
CA VAL A 93 17.21 0.54 -8.83
C VAL A 93 16.62 0.83 -7.44
N HIS A 94 15.36 0.47 -7.20
CA HIS A 94 14.71 0.81 -5.94
C HIS A 94 13.46 -0.06 -5.71
N ARG A 95 13.10 -0.23 -4.44
CA ARG A 95 11.84 -0.84 -4.02
C ARG A 95 11.16 0.08 -3.02
N GLY A 96 9.87 0.30 -3.18
CA GLY A 96 9.09 1.13 -2.27
C GLY A 96 8.05 1.99 -2.97
N ILE A 97 7.42 2.86 -2.20
CA ILE A 97 6.27 3.66 -2.65
C ILE A 97 6.69 4.82 -3.53
N GLY A 98 7.80 5.37 -3.42
CA GLY A 98 8.26 6.47 -4.25
C GLY A 98 9.69 6.23 -4.70
N TYR A 99 10.15 7.05 -5.60
CA TYR A 99 11.51 6.97 -6.09
C TYR A 99 12.08 8.35 -6.37
N THR A 100 13.31 8.57 -5.98
CA THR A 100 14.06 9.78 -6.31
C THR A 100 15.16 9.41 -7.30
N TYR A 101 15.03 9.91 -8.51
CA TYR A 101 16.04 9.75 -9.56
C TYR A 101 17.05 10.87 -9.48
N VAL A 102 18.32 10.52 -9.32
CA VAL A 102 19.44 11.48 -9.31
C VAL A 102 20.12 11.43 -10.66
N PRO A 103 19.99 12.48 -11.49
CA PRO A 103 20.63 12.49 -12.79
C PRO A 103 22.16 12.52 -12.69
N THR A 104 22.80 11.79 -13.59
CA THR A 104 24.27 11.80 -13.72
C THR A 104 24.73 12.28 -15.08
N THR A 105 23.88 12.11 -16.10
CA THR A 105 24.16 12.55 -17.47
C THR A 105 22.87 13.06 -18.09
N GLU A 106 23.00 13.93 -19.09
CA GLU A 106 21.86 14.31 -19.91
C GLU A 106 21.42 13.16 -20.80
N GLY A 107 20.15 13.17 -21.20
CA GLY A 107 19.58 12.19 -22.10
C GLY A 107 18.22 11.72 -21.70
N LYS A 108 17.77 10.67 -22.34
CA LYS A 108 16.48 10.04 -22.07
C LYS A 108 16.69 8.64 -21.51
N PHE A 109 16.00 8.37 -20.40
CA PHE A 109 16.07 7.11 -19.70
C PHE A 109 14.66 6.56 -19.52
N GLN A 110 14.48 5.26 -19.66
CA GLN A 110 13.17 4.65 -19.44
C GLN A 110 13.00 4.28 -17.98
N VAL A 111 11.96 4.80 -17.34
CA VAL A 111 11.56 4.38 -15.99
C VAL A 111 10.37 3.44 -16.10
N LYS A 112 10.44 2.33 -15.38
CA LYS A 112 9.35 1.37 -15.24
C LYS A 112 9.09 1.10 -13.79
N LEU A 113 7.82 1.21 -13.41
CA LEU A 113 7.36 0.83 -12.08
C LEU A 113 6.49 -0.41 -12.20
N VAL A 114 6.84 -1.45 -11.51
CA VAL A 114 6.06 -2.68 -11.40
C VAL A 114 5.51 -2.78 -9.99
N VAL A 115 4.20 -2.90 -9.84
CA VAL A 115 3.54 -3.06 -8.54
C VAL A 115 2.90 -4.43 -8.49
N LYS A 116 3.29 -5.20 -7.49
CA LYS A 116 2.87 -6.60 -7.30
C LYS A 116 2.09 -6.77 -6.01
N THR A 117 1.03 -7.55 -6.09
CA THR A 117 0.43 -8.23 -4.95
C THR A 117 0.80 -9.72 -5.03
N PRO A 118 0.45 -10.54 -4.01
CA PRO A 118 0.72 -11.98 -4.12
C PRO A 118 0.11 -12.66 -5.35
N LYS A 119 -0.97 -12.11 -5.91
CA LYS A 119 -1.68 -12.72 -7.06
C LYS A 119 -1.62 -11.94 -8.35
N TYR A 120 -1.42 -10.64 -8.29
CA TYR A 120 -1.55 -9.78 -9.44
C TYR A 120 -0.37 -8.82 -9.59
N GLU A 121 -0.25 -8.30 -10.78
CA GLU A 121 0.82 -7.37 -11.13
C GLU A 121 0.27 -6.30 -12.07
N THR A 122 0.70 -5.06 -11.88
CA THR A 122 0.48 -3.97 -12.82
C THR A 122 1.76 -3.18 -13.00
N SER A 123 1.85 -2.40 -14.06
CA SER A 123 3.05 -1.61 -14.32
C SER A 123 2.72 -0.30 -14.99
N ARG A 124 3.62 0.65 -14.85
CA ARG A 124 3.62 1.91 -15.60
C ARG A 124 5.01 2.19 -16.12
N GLU A 125 5.05 2.83 -17.28
CA GLU A 125 6.29 3.20 -17.92
C GLU A 125 6.26 4.67 -18.30
N ALA A 126 7.41 5.31 -18.27
CA ALA A 126 7.60 6.67 -18.72
C ALA A 126 9.05 6.88 -19.15
N VAL A 127 9.35 8.03 -19.70
CA VAL A 127 10.70 8.45 -20.05
C VAL A 127 11.11 9.56 -19.09
N ILE A 128 12.32 9.48 -18.58
CA ILE A 128 12.94 10.59 -17.84
C ILE A 128 13.86 11.33 -18.82
N HIS A 129 13.52 12.56 -19.10
CA HIS A 129 14.35 13.42 -19.94
C HIS A 129 15.19 14.35 -19.06
N VAL A 130 16.48 14.10 -19.03
CA VAL A 130 17.43 14.93 -18.30
C VAL A 130 17.97 15.99 -19.23
N VAL A 131 17.72 17.25 -18.90
CA VAL A 131 18.07 18.40 -19.72
C VAL A 131 19.23 19.19 -19.07
N GLU A 132 19.80 20.11 -19.82
CA GLU A 132 20.82 20.99 -19.31
C GLU A 132 20.35 21.73 -18.04
N PRO A 133 21.27 21.97 -17.08
CA PRO A 133 20.91 22.78 -15.93
C PRO A 133 20.51 24.18 -16.33
N THR A 134 19.40 24.65 -15.75
CA THR A 134 18.99 26.05 -15.92
C THR A 134 19.85 26.94 -15.04
N SER A 135 20.67 27.72 -15.65
CA SER A 135 21.46 28.74 -14.96
C SER A 135 20.60 29.91 -14.49
#